data_4ececb084fb9644737f794525e4092a2
#
_entry.id   4ececb084fb9644737f794525e4092a2
#
_cell.length_a   1.000
_cell.length_b   1.000
_cell.length_c   1.000
_cell.angle_alpha   90.00
_cell.angle_beta   90.00
_cell.angle_gamma   90.00
#
_symmetry.space_group_name_H-M   'P 1'
#
loop_
_entity.id
_entity.type
_entity.pdbx_description
1 polymer ?
#
loop_
_entity_poly.entity_id
_entity_poly.type
_entity_poly.pdbx_seq_one_letter_code
_entity_poly.pdbx_strand_id
1 'polypeptide(L)'
;MARIIPNENTWIGFSVATISDIDAPTAAQMAAAVDLTGYCISLNASSRGNTVPTPSFDSLFETSTAGTSAATFDADFYRDDEDDLAWETLPRGTRGFFLIARFGGTGTANLPIAGDEVEVWPVMVTSRTMANMSSNTVLTFTASCSVNVEPSEAAIVAA
;
A
#
# COMPACT_ATOMS: atom_id res chain seq x y z
N MET A 1 -7.70 -18.71 -18.43
CA MET A 1 -7.19 -17.50 -17.75
C MET A 1 -7.91 -17.35 -16.43
N ALA A 2 -7.20 -17.44 -15.30
CA ALA A 2 -7.78 -17.27 -13.98
C ALA A 2 -7.65 -15.80 -13.55
N ARG A 3 -8.77 -15.18 -13.14
CA ARG A 3 -8.79 -13.85 -12.55
C ARG A 3 -8.81 -13.99 -11.03
N ILE A 4 -8.03 -13.19 -10.33
CA ILE A 4 -8.00 -13.19 -8.87
C ILE A 4 -9.03 -12.21 -8.33
N ILE A 5 -9.79 -12.68 -7.37
CA ILE A 5 -10.65 -11.84 -6.51
C ILE A 5 -9.83 -11.57 -5.25
N PRO A 6 -9.64 -10.31 -4.83
CA PRO A 6 -8.81 -9.98 -3.68
C PRO A 6 -9.28 -10.59 -2.35
N ASN A 7 -10.59 -10.84 -2.20
CA ASN A 7 -11.14 -11.44 -1.00
C ASN A 7 -10.45 -12.77 -0.68
N GLU A 8 -9.98 -12.90 0.55
CA GLU A 8 -9.28 -14.09 1.06
C GLU A 8 -7.91 -14.38 0.43
N ASN A 9 -7.52 -13.64 -0.60
CA ASN A 9 -6.27 -13.86 -1.34
C ASN A 9 -5.25 -12.74 -1.23
N THR A 10 -5.56 -11.67 -0.50
CA THR A 10 -4.67 -10.52 -0.35
C THR A 10 -4.23 -10.40 1.09
N TRP A 11 -2.99 -10.01 1.31
CA TRP A 11 -2.46 -9.67 2.62
C TRP A 11 -2.00 -8.22 2.66
N ILE A 12 -2.37 -7.49 3.71
CA ILE A 12 -2.01 -6.08 3.92
C ILE A 12 -1.47 -5.94 5.33
N GLY A 13 -0.25 -5.41 5.43
CA GLY A 13 0.40 -5.15 6.71
C GLY A 13 0.98 -3.76 6.77
N PHE A 14 1.21 -3.27 7.97
CA PHE A 14 1.85 -1.99 8.24
C PHE A 14 3.00 -2.17 9.23
N SER A 15 4.17 -1.62 8.92
CA SER A 15 5.35 -1.66 9.78
C SER A 15 5.86 -0.26 10.06
N VAL A 16 6.07 0.06 11.32
CA VAL A 16 6.78 1.29 11.74
C VAL A 16 8.29 1.10 11.79
N ALA A 17 8.76 -0.15 11.77
CA ALA A 17 10.18 -0.46 11.72
C ALA A 17 10.76 -0.12 10.33
N THR A 18 11.98 0.40 10.32
CA THR A 18 12.64 0.77 9.07
C THR A 18 12.96 -0.46 8.23
N ILE A 19 12.53 -0.43 6.98
CA ILE A 19 12.92 -1.38 5.95
C ILE A 19 13.98 -0.70 5.10
N SER A 20 15.23 -1.11 5.26
CA SER A 20 16.37 -0.48 4.60
C SER A 20 16.44 -0.76 3.09
N ASP A 21 15.99 -1.94 2.70
CA ASP A 21 15.91 -2.36 1.30
C ASP A 21 14.46 -2.67 0.95
N ILE A 22 13.79 -1.72 0.32
CA ILE A 22 12.38 -1.85 -0.05
C ILE A 22 12.14 -2.84 -1.21
N ASP A 23 13.18 -3.17 -1.95
CA ASP A 23 13.11 -4.14 -3.04
C ASP A 23 13.31 -5.59 -2.54
N ALA A 24 13.84 -5.74 -1.34
CA ALA A 24 14.08 -7.05 -0.73
C ALA A 24 13.79 -7.04 0.79
N PRO A 25 12.54 -6.78 1.21
CA PRO A 25 12.18 -6.85 2.62
C PRO A 25 12.38 -8.29 3.13
N THR A 26 12.80 -8.44 4.39
CA THR A 26 13.04 -9.77 4.95
C THR A 26 11.75 -10.43 5.45
N ALA A 27 11.75 -11.76 5.51
CA ALA A 27 10.63 -12.53 6.07
C ALA A 27 10.36 -12.15 7.54
N ALA A 28 11.38 -11.80 8.31
CA ALA A 28 11.25 -11.32 9.68
C ALA A 28 10.52 -9.95 9.74
N GLN A 29 10.79 -9.06 8.81
CA GLN A 29 10.09 -7.77 8.71
C GLN A 29 8.62 -7.97 8.32
N MET A 30 8.31 -8.92 7.45
CA MET A 30 6.93 -9.29 7.13
C MET A 30 6.19 -9.80 8.37
N ALA A 31 6.81 -10.71 9.12
CA ALA A 31 6.21 -11.29 10.33
C ALA A 31 6.03 -10.27 11.46
N ALA A 32 6.89 -9.25 11.54
CA ALA A 32 6.80 -8.18 12.53
C ALA A 32 5.77 -7.09 12.18
N ALA A 33 5.27 -7.05 10.96
CA ALA A 33 4.28 -6.06 10.55
C ALA A 33 2.92 -6.34 11.20
N VAL A 34 2.18 -5.26 11.47
CA VAL A 34 0.80 -5.36 11.95
C VAL A 34 -0.10 -5.77 10.79
N ASP A 35 -0.81 -6.89 10.94
CA ASP A 35 -1.76 -7.37 9.94
C ASP A 35 -3.05 -6.55 9.97
N LEU A 36 -3.31 -5.81 8.93
CA LEU A 36 -4.52 -4.99 8.75
C LEU A 36 -5.49 -5.56 7.73
N THR A 37 -5.26 -6.76 7.24
CA THR A 37 -6.07 -7.38 6.17
C THR A 37 -7.53 -7.46 6.54
N GLY A 38 -7.85 -7.87 7.77
CA GLY A 38 -9.23 -8.02 8.25
C GLY A 38 -9.99 -6.69 8.44
N TYR A 39 -9.29 -5.58 8.48
CA TYR A 39 -9.88 -4.24 8.68
C TYR A 39 -9.96 -3.42 7.39
N CYS A 40 -9.23 -3.79 6.36
CA CYS A 40 -9.16 -3.06 5.10
C CYS A 40 -10.36 -3.35 4.22
N ILE A 41 -11.06 -2.29 3.80
CA ILE A 41 -12.22 -2.37 2.90
C ILE A 41 -11.77 -2.14 1.47
N SER A 42 -10.98 -1.10 1.26
CA SER A 42 -10.47 -0.70 -0.05
C SER A 42 -9.10 -0.07 0.07
N LEU A 43 -8.33 -0.19 -0.97
CA LEU A 43 -6.97 0.30 -1.05
C LEU A 43 -6.74 0.94 -2.42
N ASN A 44 -6.29 2.18 -2.42
CA ASN A 44 -5.81 2.87 -3.60
C ASN A 44 -4.33 3.18 -3.43
N ALA A 45 -3.49 2.32 -3.97
CA ALA A 45 -2.05 2.50 -4.02
C ALA A 45 -1.64 2.52 -5.48
N SER A 46 -1.31 3.70 -5.99
CA SER A 46 -0.97 3.88 -7.40
C SER A 46 0.18 4.85 -7.58
N SER A 47 1.02 4.55 -8.54
CA SER A 47 2.04 5.46 -9.04
C SER A 47 1.72 5.88 -10.48
N ARG A 48 2.12 7.08 -10.83
CA ARG A 48 2.01 7.59 -12.20
C ARG A 48 3.25 8.32 -12.59
N GLY A 49 3.70 8.12 -13.83
CA GLY A 49 4.72 8.92 -14.45
C GLY A 49 4.10 10.05 -15.29
N ASN A 50 4.74 11.21 -15.27
CA ASN A 50 4.45 12.27 -16.21
C ASN A 50 5.36 12.12 -17.43
N THR A 51 4.87 12.55 -18.58
CA THR A 51 5.66 12.64 -19.81
C THR A 51 5.92 14.09 -20.15
N VAL A 52 7.10 14.37 -20.66
CA VAL A 52 7.49 15.70 -21.15
C VAL A 52 7.51 15.64 -22.66
N PRO A 53 6.68 16.43 -23.36
CA PRO A 53 6.73 16.50 -24.82
C PRO A 53 8.10 16.99 -25.31
N THR A 54 8.61 16.35 -26.34
CA THR A 54 9.89 16.75 -26.99
C THR A 54 9.65 17.00 -28.47
N PRO A 55 8.91 18.08 -28.80
CA PRO A 55 8.61 18.42 -30.20
C PRO A 55 9.90 18.82 -30.94
N SER A 56 9.96 18.51 -32.23
CA SER A 56 11.07 18.86 -33.11
C SER A 56 10.53 19.41 -34.44
N PHE A 57 11.20 20.39 -35.00
CA PHE A 57 10.80 20.99 -36.28
C PHE A 57 11.09 20.09 -37.50
N ASP A 58 11.85 19.02 -37.30
CA ASP A 58 12.20 18.08 -38.39
C ASP A 58 11.26 16.88 -38.47
N SER A 59 10.26 16.77 -37.57
CA SER A 59 9.29 15.68 -37.54
C SER A 59 7.88 16.17 -37.29
N LEU A 60 6.93 15.59 -38.01
CA LEU A 60 5.49 15.75 -37.76
C LEU A 60 4.99 14.83 -36.63
N PHE A 61 5.84 13.94 -36.14
CA PHE A 61 5.52 13.03 -35.06
C PHE A 61 5.96 13.61 -33.71
N GLU A 62 5.02 13.81 -32.79
CA GLU A 62 5.33 14.25 -31.44
C GLU A 62 5.93 13.09 -30.63
N THR A 63 7.12 13.33 -30.12
CA THR A 63 7.80 12.43 -29.18
C THR A 63 7.67 12.96 -27.77
N SER A 64 7.79 12.07 -26.79
CA SER A 64 7.81 12.44 -25.37
C SER A 64 8.83 11.61 -24.63
N THR A 65 9.37 12.18 -23.57
CA THR A 65 10.28 11.48 -22.66
C THR A 65 9.67 11.37 -21.27
N ALA A 66 10.15 10.43 -20.47
CA ALA A 66 9.69 10.28 -19.10
C ALA A 66 10.11 11.49 -18.26
N GLY A 67 9.15 12.04 -17.52
CA GLY A 67 9.35 13.12 -16.57
C GLY A 67 9.36 12.63 -15.13
N THR A 68 8.84 13.46 -14.23
CA THR A 68 8.69 13.11 -12.81
C THR A 68 7.61 12.08 -12.58
N SER A 69 7.77 11.24 -11.58
CA SER A 69 6.74 10.32 -11.09
C SER A 69 6.13 10.81 -9.78
N ALA A 70 4.89 10.43 -9.53
CA ALA A 70 4.18 10.70 -8.30
C ALA A 70 3.41 9.44 -7.88
N ALA A 71 3.23 9.26 -6.59
CA ALA A 71 2.46 8.17 -6.03
C ALA A 71 1.41 8.67 -5.04
N THR A 72 0.27 7.97 -5.00
CA THR A 72 -0.80 8.22 -4.04
C THR A 72 -1.13 6.96 -3.27
N PHE A 73 -1.46 7.12 -2.00
CA PHE A 73 -1.86 6.02 -1.14
C PHE A 73 -3.01 6.45 -0.23
N ASP A 74 -4.16 5.82 -0.42
CA ASP A 74 -5.34 5.98 0.40
C ASP A 74 -5.95 4.61 0.70
N ALA A 75 -6.40 4.41 1.91
CA ALA A 75 -7.05 3.16 2.30
C ALA A 75 -8.22 3.41 3.24
N ASP A 76 -9.27 2.63 3.08
CA ASP A 76 -10.45 2.64 3.94
C ASP A 76 -10.42 1.44 4.88
N PHE A 77 -10.66 1.70 6.16
CA PHE A 77 -10.63 0.69 7.22
C PHE A 77 -11.90 0.72 8.05
N TYR A 78 -12.26 -0.44 8.61
CA TYR A 78 -13.28 -0.53 9.63
C TYR A 78 -12.78 -0.01 10.97
N ARG A 79 -13.72 0.59 11.73
CA ARG A 79 -13.56 0.82 13.17
C ARG A 79 -14.18 -0.34 13.93
N ASP A 80 -13.57 -0.70 15.05
CA ASP A 80 -14.04 -1.75 15.94
C ASP A 80 -14.05 -1.21 17.38
N ASP A 81 -15.01 -1.61 18.19
CA ASP A 81 -15.14 -1.14 19.57
C ASP A 81 -14.35 -1.98 20.58
N GLU A 82 -14.00 -3.20 20.22
CA GLU A 82 -13.18 -4.09 21.07
C GLU A 82 -11.70 -4.08 20.67
N ASP A 83 -11.41 -4.12 19.36
CA ASP A 83 -10.06 -4.18 18.83
C ASP A 83 -9.90 -3.23 17.63
N ASP A 84 -9.72 -1.95 17.93
CA ASP A 84 -9.62 -0.89 16.93
C ASP A 84 -8.21 -0.77 16.36
N LEU A 85 -7.64 -1.90 15.97
CA LEU A 85 -6.24 -2.05 15.59
C LEU A 85 -5.82 -1.10 14.45
N ALA A 86 -6.63 -0.97 13.41
CA ALA A 86 -6.29 -0.09 12.28
C ALA A 86 -6.23 1.38 12.70
N TRP A 87 -7.16 1.83 13.52
CA TRP A 87 -7.16 3.19 14.05
C TRP A 87 -5.99 3.48 14.97
N GLU A 88 -5.66 2.54 15.85
CA GLU A 88 -4.55 2.68 16.78
C GLU A 88 -3.18 2.62 16.11
N THR A 89 -3.07 1.85 15.02
CA THR A 89 -1.81 1.68 14.28
C THR A 89 -1.49 2.88 13.39
N LEU A 90 -2.50 3.63 12.93
CA LEU A 90 -2.37 4.68 11.92
C LEU A 90 -2.72 6.09 12.46
N PRO A 91 -2.15 6.57 13.58
CA PRO A 91 -2.36 7.95 13.99
C PRO A 91 -1.72 8.92 12.98
N ARG A 92 -2.31 10.12 12.88
CA ARG A 92 -1.78 11.17 12.01
C ARG A 92 -0.32 11.48 12.35
N GLY A 93 0.51 11.57 11.32
CA GLY A 93 1.95 11.83 11.44
C GLY A 93 2.80 10.57 11.59
N THR A 94 2.20 9.40 11.65
CA THR A 94 2.93 8.12 11.70
C THR A 94 3.63 7.87 10.37
N ARG A 95 4.91 7.57 10.43
CA ARG A 95 5.71 7.12 9.30
C ARG A 95 5.89 5.61 9.37
N GLY A 96 5.83 4.97 8.24
CA GLY A 96 6.03 3.55 8.16
C GLY A 96 5.93 3.03 6.74
N PHE A 97 5.73 1.73 6.64
CA PHE A 97 5.70 1.03 5.37
C PHE A 97 4.42 0.21 5.29
N PHE A 98 3.62 0.45 4.27
CA PHE A 98 2.56 -0.49 3.90
C PHE A 98 3.14 -1.60 3.05
N LEU A 99 2.80 -2.82 3.42
CA LEU A 99 3.24 -4.05 2.79
C LEU A 99 2.02 -4.74 2.21
N ILE A 100 1.98 -4.89 0.89
CA ILE A 100 0.80 -5.40 0.19
C ILE A 100 1.22 -6.62 -0.62
N ALA A 101 0.64 -7.76 -0.32
CA ALA A 101 0.72 -8.96 -1.15
C ALA A 101 -0.62 -9.13 -1.86
N ARG A 102 -0.74 -8.62 -3.09
CA ARG A 102 -2.00 -8.65 -3.84
C ARG A 102 -2.48 -10.06 -4.18
N PHE A 103 -1.54 -10.97 -4.35
CA PHE A 103 -1.81 -12.39 -4.59
C PHE A 103 -1.73 -13.23 -3.31
N GLY A 104 -1.53 -12.57 -2.15
CA GLY A 104 -1.28 -13.22 -0.87
C GLY A 104 0.12 -13.82 -0.77
N GLY A 105 0.51 -14.15 0.44
CA GLY A 105 1.72 -14.89 0.71
C GLY A 105 1.47 -16.40 0.76
N THR A 106 2.52 -17.17 0.70
CA THR A 106 2.46 -18.65 0.81
C THR A 106 2.56 -19.16 2.25
N GLY A 107 2.75 -18.24 3.21
CA GLY A 107 2.76 -18.57 4.63
C GLY A 107 1.35 -18.72 5.24
N THR A 108 1.31 -18.94 6.55
CA THR A 108 0.04 -19.05 7.29
C THR A 108 -0.75 -17.76 7.23
N ALA A 109 -2.06 -17.85 7.01
CA ALA A 109 -2.97 -16.70 6.85
C ALA A 109 -2.51 -15.72 5.75
N ASN A 110 -1.99 -16.23 4.65
CA ASN A 110 -1.47 -15.47 3.51
C ASN A 110 -0.29 -14.53 3.83
N LEU A 111 0.37 -14.73 4.96
CA LEU A 111 1.57 -13.97 5.30
C LEU A 111 2.66 -14.21 4.25
N PRO A 112 3.26 -13.15 3.67
CA PRO A 112 4.38 -13.32 2.76
C PRO A 112 5.61 -13.91 3.46
N ILE A 113 6.21 -14.89 2.84
CA ILE A 113 7.47 -15.52 3.27
C ILE A 113 8.53 -15.37 2.18
N ALA A 114 9.74 -15.84 2.45
CA ALA A 114 10.85 -15.73 1.49
C ALA A 114 10.47 -16.28 0.10
N GLY A 115 10.70 -15.48 -0.94
CA GLY A 115 10.37 -15.79 -2.31
C GLY A 115 9.03 -15.23 -2.81
N ASP A 116 8.16 -14.75 -1.91
CA ASP A 116 6.88 -14.16 -2.30
C ASP A 116 7.05 -12.73 -2.81
N GLU A 117 6.19 -12.31 -3.74
CA GLU A 117 6.15 -10.95 -4.26
C GLU A 117 5.28 -10.06 -3.38
N VAL A 118 5.80 -8.89 -3.04
CA VAL A 118 5.09 -7.87 -2.25
C VAL A 118 5.33 -6.49 -2.82
N GLU A 119 4.41 -5.57 -2.52
CA GLU A 119 4.63 -4.14 -2.73
C GLU A 119 5.02 -3.50 -1.40
N VAL A 120 6.03 -2.65 -1.43
CA VAL A 120 6.49 -1.89 -0.26
C VAL A 120 6.28 -0.41 -0.53
N TRP A 121 5.42 0.21 0.29
CA TRP A 121 5.03 1.61 0.15
C TRP A 121 5.49 2.41 1.36
N PRO A 122 6.61 3.16 1.26
CA PRO A 122 7.02 4.09 2.31
C PRO A 122 6.06 5.26 2.38
N VAL A 123 5.37 5.42 3.49
CA VAL A 123 4.30 6.42 3.64
C VAL A 123 4.37 7.16 4.96
N MET A 124 3.71 8.32 5.00
CA MET A 124 3.37 9.03 6.23
C MET A 124 1.87 9.29 6.23
N VAL A 125 1.19 8.92 7.31
CA VAL A 125 -0.23 9.21 7.48
C VAL A 125 -0.44 10.71 7.63
N THR A 126 -1.05 11.35 6.65
CA THR A 126 -1.29 12.79 6.65
C THR A 126 -2.63 13.17 7.27
N SER A 127 -3.64 12.33 7.07
CA SER A 127 -4.97 12.55 7.63
C SER A 127 -5.73 11.26 7.84
N ARG A 128 -6.65 11.31 8.80
CA ARG A 128 -7.66 10.28 9.02
C ARG A 128 -9.02 10.95 8.96
N THR A 129 -9.85 10.54 8.02
CA THR A 129 -11.18 11.10 7.82
C THR A 129 -12.22 10.05 8.18
N MET A 130 -13.03 10.36 9.21
CA MET A 130 -14.17 9.50 9.56
C MET A 130 -15.25 9.61 8.48
N ALA A 131 -15.82 8.47 8.10
CA ALA A 131 -16.98 8.44 7.24
C ALA A 131 -18.21 9.02 7.95
N ASN A 132 -19.19 9.50 7.18
CA ASN A 132 -20.46 9.95 7.72
C ASN A 132 -21.17 8.81 8.47
N MET A 133 -21.65 9.11 9.67
CA MET A 133 -22.42 8.15 10.46
C MET A 133 -23.86 8.11 9.98
N SER A 134 -24.37 6.91 9.76
CA SER A 134 -25.78 6.66 9.51
C SER A 134 -26.22 5.38 10.20
N SER A 135 -27.53 5.25 10.49
CA SER A 135 -28.04 4.02 11.08
C SER A 135 -27.85 2.83 10.13
N ASN A 136 -27.58 1.65 10.67
CA ASN A 136 -27.34 0.40 9.94
C ASN A 136 -26.10 0.43 9.01
N THR A 137 -25.15 1.31 9.28
CA THR A 137 -23.90 1.41 8.54
C THR A 137 -22.73 1.20 9.50
N VAL A 138 -21.80 0.34 9.13
CA VAL A 138 -20.59 0.09 9.91
C VAL A 138 -19.71 1.35 9.89
N LEU A 139 -19.15 1.68 11.04
CA LEU A 139 -18.24 2.83 11.16
C LEU A 139 -16.91 2.55 10.46
N THR A 140 -16.50 3.48 9.61
CA THR A 140 -15.29 3.38 8.81
C THR A 140 -14.48 4.68 8.84
N PHE A 141 -13.22 4.61 8.47
CA PHE A 141 -12.39 5.79 8.27
C PHE A 141 -11.48 5.62 7.05
N THR A 142 -11.08 6.72 6.48
CA THR A 142 -10.09 6.76 5.39
C THR A 142 -8.78 7.30 5.92
N ALA A 143 -7.70 6.53 5.75
CA ALA A 143 -6.34 6.98 6.00
C ALA A 143 -5.72 7.46 4.67
N SER A 144 -5.43 8.75 4.60
CA SER A 144 -4.71 9.34 3.47
C SER A 144 -3.24 9.49 3.83
N CYS A 145 -2.37 8.99 2.97
CA CYS A 145 -0.94 8.96 3.19
C CYS A 145 -0.19 9.73 2.10
N SER A 146 0.88 10.40 2.49
CA SER A 146 1.86 10.92 1.54
C SER A 146 2.93 9.87 1.28
N VAL A 147 3.31 9.74 0.02
CA VAL A 147 4.38 8.85 -0.42
C VAL A 147 5.60 9.71 -0.76
N ASN A 148 6.65 9.64 0.06
CA ASN A 148 7.82 10.52 -0.05
C ASN A 148 9.01 9.86 -0.73
N VAL A 149 8.97 8.55 -0.92
CA VAL A 149 9.99 7.75 -1.58
C VAL A 149 9.29 6.89 -2.62
N GLU A 150 9.93 6.66 -3.75
CA GLU A 150 9.39 5.80 -4.78
C GLU A 150 9.10 4.40 -4.21
N PRO A 151 7.85 3.91 -4.32
CA PRO A 151 7.50 2.60 -3.79
C PRO A 151 8.09 1.48 -4.64
N SER A 152 8.35 0.34 -4.03
CA SER A 152 8.67 -0.89 -4.74
C SER A 152 7.39 -1.69 -5.00
N GLU A 153 7.02 -1.85 -6.25
CA GLU A 153 5.77 -2.53 -6.65
C GLU A 153 5.97 -4.01 -6.99
N ALA A 154 7.21 -4.48 -6.97
CA ALA A 154 7.57 -5.87 -7.29
C ALA A 154 8.75 -6.36 -6.44
N ALA A 155 8.72 -6.08 -5.15
CA ALA A 155 9.72 -6.55 -4.22
C ALA A 155 9.57 -8.05 -3.97
N ILE A 156 10.69 -8.75 -3.80
CA ILE A 156 10.71 -10.17 -3.44
C ILE A 156 11.19 -10.29 -1.99
N VAL A 157 10.42 -10.98 -1.17
CA VAL A 157 10.76 -11.19 0.23
C VAL A 157 12.05 -12.01 0.33
N ALA A 158 13.04 -11.48 1.02
CA ALA A 158 14.29 -12.15 1.31
C ALA A 158 14.17 -13.12 2.51
N ALA A 159 15.06 -14.01 2.57
CA ALA A 159 15.12 -14.98 3.68
C ALA A 159 15.44 -14.30 5.04
#